data_982a8bc52ebf14c8c23f2ff57379f886
#
_entry.id   982a8bc52ebf14c8c23f2ff57379f886
#
_cell.length_a   1.000
_cell.length_b   1.000
_cell.length_c   1.000
_cell.angle_alpha   90.00
_cell.angle_beta   90.00
_cell.angle_gamma   90.00
#
_symmetry.space_group_name_H-M   'P 1'
#
loop_
_entity.id
_entity.type
_entity.pdbx_description
1 polymer ?
#
loop_
_entity_poly.entity_id
_entity_poly.type
_entity_poly.pdbx_seq_one_letter_code
_entity_poly.pdbx_strand_id
1 'polypeptide(L)'
;MQIPANTIYPRTGDRETVYLNAVVSDPNISVGDYTIYNDFLRDPTEFVRNNVLYHYPINGDRLVIGKFCSIACGAKFLFTSANHTLKSLSTYPFPIFYEAWDTSVSEITETWDNRGDIVIGSDVWIGYEAVILSGVRIGDGAIVAARAVVAGDVEPYTIVGGVPAKPIRKRFTPETIHRLERLRG
;
A
#
# COMPACT_ATOMS: atom_id res chain seq x y z
N MET A 1 29.20 -6.87 -8.42
CA MET A 1 28.24 -7.08 -9.53
C MET A 1 26.90 -6.55 -9.04
N GLN A 2 26.30 -5.60 -9.76
CA GLN A 2 25.00 -5.04 -9.39
C GLN A 2 23.89 -6.00 -9.87
N ILE A 3 22.96 -6.36 -9.00
CA ILE A 3 21.80 -7.20 -9.37
C ILE A 3 20.80 -6.32 -10.12
N PRO A 4 20.38 -6.70 -11.36
CA PRO A 4 19.40 -5.93 -12.12
C PRO A 4 18.08 -5.76 -11.36
N ALA A 5 17.47 -4.58 -11.44
CA ALA A 5 16.22 -4.26 -10.73
C ALA A 5 15.02 -5.12 -11.17
N ASN A 6 15.09 -5.74 -12.34
CA ASN A 6 14.05 -6.64 -12.87
C ASN A 6 14.29 -8.13 -12.54
N THR A 7 15.26 -8.44 -11.68
CA THR A 7 15.47 -9.80 -11.17
C THR A 7 14.37 -10.18 -10.20
N ILE A 8 13.71 -11.31 -10.38
CA ILE A 8 12.63 -11.72 -9.47
C ILE A 8 13.19 -11.97 -8.06
N TYR A 9 14.18 -12.84 -7.93
CA TYR A 9 14.79 -13.21 -6.65
C TYR A 9 16.18 -12.59 -6.50
N PRO A 10 16.33 -11.49 -5.75
CA PRO A 10 17.59 -10.76 -5.66
C PRO A 10 18.67 -11.47 -4.84
N ARG A 11 18.30 -12.49 -4.05
CA ARG A 11 19.23 -13.23 -3.19
C ARG A 11 19.36 -14.69 -3.64
N THR A 12 20.58 -15.14 -3.82
CA THR A 12 20.86 -16.53 -4.20
C THR A 12 20.34 -17.51 -3.15
N GLY A 13 19.53 -18.47 -3.58
CA GLY A 13 18.94 -19.50 -2.70
C GLY A 13 17.74 -19.03 -1.88
N ASP A 14 17.39 -17.75 -1.90
CA ASP A 14 16.19 -17.20 -1.27
C ASP A 14 15.02 -17.21 -2.27
N ARG A 15 13.87 -17.74 -1.86
CA ARG A 15 12.62 -17.75 -2.62
C ARG A 15 11.51 -17.00 -1.89
N GLU A 16 11.78 -16.45 -0.74
CA GLU A 16 10.84 -15.70 0.09
C GLU A 16 10.89 -14.19 -0.19
N THR A 17 11.96 -13.70 -0.84
CA THR A 17 12.14 -12.27 -1.15
C THR A 17 12.17 -12.04 -2.65
N VAL A 18 11.34 -11.10 -3.13
CA VAL A 18 11.28 -10.69 -4.54
C VAL A 18 11.49 -9.17 -4.69
N TYR A 19 11.99 -8.73 -5.88
CA TYR A 19 11.79 -7.35 -6.31
C TYR A 19 10.37 -7.21 -6.86
N LEU A 20 9.58 -6.32 -6.27
CA LEU A 20 8.16 -6.19 -6.61
C LEU A 20 7.91 -5.74 -8.05
N ASN A 21 8.75 -4.84 -8.59
CA ASN A 21 8.63 -4.41 -9.98
C ASN A 21 8.84 -5.52 -11.02
N ALA A 22 9.44 -6.65 -10.60
CA ALA A 22 9.63 -7.82 -11.46
C ALA A 22 8.43 -8.79 -11.48
N VAL A 23 7.52 -8.67 -10.51
CA VAL A 23 6.39 -9.61 -10.34
C VAL A 23 5.02 -8.93 -10.44
N VAL A 24 4.95 -7.60 -10.33
CA VAL A 24 3.70 -6.84 -10.45
C VAL A 24 3.51 -6.43 -11.90
N SER A 25 2.36 -6.82 -12.49
CA SER A 25 1.98 -6.49 -13.87
C SER A 25 0.65 -5.74 -13.98
N ASP A 26 0.00 -5.40 -12.86
CA ASP A 26 -1.26 -4.66 -12.84
C ASP A 26 -1.03 -3.20 -13.28
N PRO A 27 -1.74 -2.67 -14.29
CA PRO A 27 -1.55 -1.32 -14.81
C PRO A 27 -1.87 -0.21 -13.79
N ASN A 28 -2.67 -0.51 -12.77
CA ASN A 28 -3.01 0.42 -11.70
C ASN A 28 -2.03 0.35 -10.51
N ILE A 29 -0.98 -0.48 -10.61
CA ILE A 29 0.05 -0.60 -9.57
C ILE A 29 1.40 -0.24 -10.18
N SER A 30 2.06 0.77 -9.63
CA SER A 30 3.43 1.13 -10.01
C SER A 30 4.38 0.92 -8.86
N VAL A 31 5.53 0.30 -9.13
CA VAL A 31 6.56 0.00 -8.14
C VAL A 31 7.91 0.48 -8.64
N GLY A 32 8.60 1.24 -7.81
CA GLY A 32 9.96 1.71 -8.09
C GLY A 32 11.00 0.61 -7.91
N ASP A 33 12.16 0.85 -8.54
CA ASP A 33 13.30 -0.09 -8.56
C ASP A 33 13.77 -0.46 -7.15
N TYR A 34 14.24 -1.69 -7.01
CA TYR A 34 14.84 -2.24 -5.78
C TYR A 34 13.91 -2.28 -4.58
N THR A 35 12.60 -2.09 -4.75
CA THR A 35 11.61 -2.32 -3.72
C THR A 35 11.40 -3.81 -3.54
N ILE A 36 11.60 -4.31 -2.31
CA ILE A 36 11.48 -5.72 -1.95
C ILE A 36 10.19 -6.02 -1.21
N TYR A 37 9.68 -7.21 -1.45
CA TYR A 37 8.66 -7.86 -0.63
C TYR A 37 9.17 -9.20 -0.14
N ASN A 38 9.04 -9.46 1.16
CA ASN A 38 9.37 -10.75 1.76
C ASN A 38 8.10 -11.41 2.30
N ASP A 39 7.86 -12.65 1.89
CA ASP A 39 6.78 -13.48 2.43
C ASP A 39 7.26 -14.93 2.61
N PHE A 40 7.30 -15.39 3.86
CA PHE A 40 7.68 -16.75 4.24
C PHE A 40 6.46 -17.66 4.48
N LEU A 41 5.23 -17.13 4.34
CA LEU A 41 3.98 -17.86 4.53
C LEU A 41 3.31 -18.22 3.21
N ARG A 42 3.53 -17.39 2.16
CA ARG A 42 2.89 -17.52 0.85
C ARG A 42 3.91 -17.26 -0.26
N ASP A 43 3.53 -17.55 -1.48
CA ASP A 43 4.35 -17.21 -2.64
C ASP A 43 4.48 -15.68 -2.79
N PRO A 44 5.67 -15.09 -2.65
CA PRO A 44 5.86 -13.65 -2.74
C PRO A 44 5.61 -13.09 -4.15
N THR A 45 5.61 -13.94 -5.19
CA THR A 45 5.28 -13.52 -6.57
C THR A 45 3.79 -13.19 -6.73
N GLU A 46 2.94 -13.67 -5.84
CA GLU A 46 1.49 -13.43 -5.80
C GLU A 46 1.12 -12.18 -4.97
N PHE A 47 2.00 -11.18 -4.90
CA PHE A 47 1.82 -9.97 -4.09
C PHE A 47 0.47 -9.30 -4.32
N VAL A 48 0.06 -9.08 -5.56
CA VAL A 48 -1.20 -8.41 -5.88
C VAL A 48 -2.38 -9.17 -5.26
N ARG A 49 -2.46 -10.47 -5.49
CA ARG A 49 -3.52 -11.33 -4.95
C ARG A 49 -3.53 -11.38 -3.42
N ASN A 50 -2.33 -11.44 -2.82
CA ASN A 50 -2.20 -11.68 -1.39
C ASN A 50 -2.30 -10.42 -0.54
N ASN A 51 -1.91 -9.26 -1.08
CA ASN A 51 -1.65 -8.05 -0.29
C ASN A 51 -2.49 -6.84 -0.72
N VAL A 52 -2.93 -6.77 -2.00
CA VAL A 52 -3.73 -5.66 -2.54
C VAL A 52 -5.19 -6.07 -2.56
N LEU A 53 -5.97 -5.56 -1.61
CA LEU A 53 -7.32 -6.05 -1.34
C LEU A 53 -8.38 -4.99 -1.68
N TYR A 54 -9.52 -5.46 -2.24
CA TYR A 54 -10.65 -4.61 -2.64
C TYR A 54 -10.27 -3.55 -3.69
N HIS A 55 -9.28 -3.86 -4.52
CA HIS A 55 -8.79 -3.02 -5.60
C HIS A 55 -9.45 -3.45 -6.91
N TYR A 56 -10.42 -2.67 -7.38
CA TYR A 56 -11.18 -2.96 -8.59
C TYR A 56 -11.03 -1.83 -9.61
N PRO A 57 -10.84 -2.14 -10.91
CA PRO A 57 -10.61 -1.14 -11.96
C PRO A 57 -11.69 -0.06 -12.04
N ILE A 58 -12.93 -0.37 -11.64
CA ILE A 58 -14.06 0.56 -11.64
C ILE A 58 -13.83 1.79 -10.73
N ASN A 59 -12.97 1.67 -9.71
CA ASN A 59 -12.70 2.78 -8.78
C ASN A 59 -11.68 3.78 -9.33
N GLY A 60 -10.82 3.37 -10.25
CA GLY A 60 -9.76 4.18 -10.80
C GLY A 60 -8.65 4.54 -9.78
N ASP A 61 -8.69 3.99 -8.57
CA ASP A 61 -7.67 4.19 -7.54
C ASP A 61 -6.41 3.35 -7.84
N ARG A 62 -5.25 3.82 -7.40
CA ARG A 62 -3.95 3.26 -7.74
C ARG A 62 -3.10 2.98 -6.50
N LEU A 63 -2.22 1.98 -6.61
CA LEU A 63 -1.13 1.75 -5.67
C LEU A 63 0.18 2.26 -6.29
N VAL A 64 0.79 3.26 -5.66
CA VAL A 64 2.09 3.80 -6.07
C VAL A 64 3.10 3.53 -4.97
N ILE A 65 4.17 2.79 -5.27
CA ILE A 65 5.25 2.48 -4.33
C ILE A 65 6.57 3.00 -4.91
N GLY A 66 7.30 3.76 -4.11
CA GLY A 66 8.60 4.31 -4.48
C GLY A 66 9.71 3.26 -4.58
N LYS A 67 10.95 3.72 -4.68
CA LYS A 67 12.16 2.90 -4.77
C LYS A 67 12.69 2.50 -3.40
N PHE A 68 13.44 1.40 -3.34
CA PHE A 68 14.16 0.95 -2.15
C PHE A 68 13.28 0.70 -0.93
N CYS A 69 11.98 0.46 -1.11
CA CYS A 69 11.09 0.11 0.00
C CYS A 69 11.32 -1.34 0.45
N SER A 70 11.03 -1.60 1.72
CA SER A 70 11.03 -2.93 2.30
C SER A 70 9.64 -3.25 2.85
N ILE A 71 8.95 -4.21 2.26
CA ILE A 71 7.60 -4.61 2.64
C ILE A 71 7.67 -6.01 3.23
N ALA A 72 7.25 -6.14 4.49
CA ALA A 72 7.29 -7.39 5.22
C ALA A 72 6.06 -8.27 4.94
N CYS A 73 6.20 -9.54 5.26
CA CYS A 73 5.18 -10.58 5.17
C CYS A 73 3.84 -10.11 5.76
N GLY A 74 2.76 -10.39 5.05
CA GLY A 74 1.40 -10.15 5.52
C GLY A 74 0.92 -8.70 5.49
N ALA A 75 1.75 -7.72 5.08
CA ALA A 75 1.31 -6.34 4.90
C ALA A 75 0.11 -6.26 3.93
N LYS A 76 -0.88 -5.40 4.21
CA LYS A 76 -2.10 -5.26 3.41
C LYS A 76 -2.32 -3.82 2.97
N PHE A 77 -2.80 -3.66 1.73
CA PHE A 77 -3.23 -2.41 1.15
C PHE A 77 -4.73 -2.54 0.87
N LEU A 78 -5.56 -1.86 1.69
CA LEU A 78 -7.02 -1.92 1.59
C LEU A 78 -7.52 -0.74 0.78
N PHE A 79 -8.08 -1.03 -0.38
CA PHE A 79 -8.59 -0.02 -1.30
C PHE A 79 -10.04 0.38 -1.03
N THR A 80 -10.54 1.31 -1.81
CA THR A 80 -11.81 2.00 -1.64
C THR A 80 -13.00 1.07 -1.41
N SER A 81 -13.09 -0.05 -2.14
CA SER A 81 -14.22 -0.99 -1.97
C SER A 81 -14.19 -1.81 -0.67
N ALA A 82 -13.19 -1.59 0.21
CA ALA A 82 -13.18 -2.14 1.57
C ALA A 82 -14.04 -1.35 2.56
N ASN A 83 -14.58 -0.19 2.16
CA ASN A 83 -15.45 0.62 3.00
C ASN A 83 -16.89 0.64 2.46
N HIS A 84 -17.82 1.19 3.23
CA HIS A 84 -19.18 1.47 2.80
C HIS A 84 -19.45 2.97 2.94
N THR A 85 -20.28 3.53 2.04
CA THR A 85 -20.63 4.95 2.11
C THR A 85 -21.40 5.26 3.40
N LEU A 86 -21.07 6.38 4.03
CA LEU A 86 -21.80 6.90 5.18
C LEU A 86 -22.93 7.87 4.78
N LYS A 87 -23.12 8.11 3.49
CA LYS A 87 -24.15 9.01 2.94
C LYS A 87 -25.50 8.29 2.76
N SER A 88 -25.49 6.96 2.70
CA SER A 88 -26.70 6.14 2.60
C SER A 88 -27.35 5.95 3.98
N LEU A 89 -28.68 5.80 4.01
CA LEU A 89 -29.44 5.45 5.21
C LEU A 89 -29.11 4.04 5.72
N SER A 90 -28.59 3.18 4.87
CA SER A 90 -28.18 1.81 5.21
C SER A 90 -26.72 1.60 4.83
N THR A 91 -25.97 0.87 5.65
CA THR A 91 -24.62 0.40 5.33
C THR A 91 -24.63 -0.86 4.49
N TYR A 92 -25.80 -1.44 4.21
CA TYR A 92 -25.90 -2.60 3.30
C TYR A 92 -25.64 -2.15 1.86
N PRO A 93 -24.76 -2.85 1.11
CA PRO A 93 -24.31 -2.42 -0.22
C PRO A 93 -25.30 -2.81 -1.32
N PHE A 94 -26.53 -2.30 -1.28
CA PHE A 94 -27.57 -2.61 -2.26
C PHE A 94 -27.14 -2.50 -3.72
N PRO A 95 -26.37 -1.46 -4.13
CA PRO A 95 -25.99 -1.32 -5.53
C PRO A 95 -25.08 -2.42 -6.08
N ILE A 96 -24.34 -3.14 -5.21
CA ILE A 96 -23.55 -4.32 -5.66
C ILE A 96 -24.47 -5.44 -6.17
N PHE A 97 -25.67 -5.54 -5.62
CA PHE A 97 -26.66 -6.57 -5.97
C PHE A 97 -27.73 -6.01 -6.91
N TYR A 98 -27.32 -5.21 -7.89
CA TYR A 98 -28.19 -4.45 -8.79
C TYR A 98 -29.28 -5.30 -9.48
N GLU A 99 -29.00 -6.56 -9.82
CA GLU A 99 -29.98 -7.47 -10.42
C GLU A 99 -31.11 -7.85 -9.46
N ALA A 100 -30.82 -7.94 -8.15
CA ALA A 100 -31.80 -8.34 -7.14
C ALA A 100 -32.63 -7.16 -6.61
N TRP A 101 -32.11 -5.93 -6.73
CA TRP A 101 -32.71 -4.74 -6.12
C TRP A 101 -33.11 -3.65 -7.11
N ASP A 102 -33.19 -4.00 -8.40
CA ASP A 102 -33.61 -3.11 -9.49
C ASP A 102 -32.84 -1.76 -9.52
N THR A 103 -31.55 -1.85 -9.29
CA THR A 103 -30.61 -0.73 -9.40
C THR A 103 -29.75 -0.89 -10.64
N SER A 104 -28.97 0.12 -11.03
CA SER A 104 -28.13 0.05 -12.22
C SER A 104 -26.65 -0.25 -11.88
N VAL A 105 -25.93 -0.87 -12.83
CA VAL A 105 -24.49 -1.12 -12.73
C VAL A 105 -23.70 0.19 -12.47
N SER A 106 -24.18 1.32 -13.00
CA SER A 106 -23.57 2.63 -12.80
C SER A 106 -23.59 3.11 -11.34
N GLU A 107 -24.52 2.58 -10.52
CA GLU A 107 -24.66 2.95 -9.10
C GLU A 107 -23.73 2.15 -8.19
N ILE A 108 -23.04 1.12 -8.71
CA ILE A 108 -22.12 0.29 -7.89
C ILE A 108 -21.10 1.14 -7.14
N THR A 109 -20.54 2.18 -7.79
CA THR A 109 -19.53 3.07 -7.16
C THR A 109 -20.11 3.96 -6.07
N GLU A 110 -21.43 4.07 -5.93
CA GLU A 110 -22.09 4.79 -4.85
C GLU A 110 -22.09 4.01 -3.53
N THR A 111 -21.73 2.72 -3.58
CA THR A 111 -21.69 1.83 -2.41
C THR A 111 -20.62 2.24 -1.40
N TRP A 112 -19.55 2.92 -1.86
CA TRP A 112 -18.39 3.30 -1.05
C TRP A 112 -17.95 4.74 -1.28
N ASP A 113 -17.27 5.29 -0.29
CA ASP A 113 -16.64 6.61 -0.42
C ASP A 113 -15.22 6.44 -0.97
N ASN A 114 -14.98 6.89 -2.22
CA ASN A 114 -13.67 6.84 -2.83
C ASN A 114 -12.71 7.82 -2.13
N ARG A 115 -11.64 7.30 -1.55
CA ARG A 115 -10.59 8.07 -0.86
C ARG A 115 -9.34 8.27 -1.72
N GLY A 116 -9.30 7.66 -2.90
CA GLY A 116 -8.20 7.79 -3.86
C GLY A 116 -7.04 6.84 -3.60
N ASP A 117 -5.93 7.17 -4.22
CA ASP A 117 -4.71 6.35 -4.30
C ASP A 117 -4.07 6.07 -2.94
N ILE A 118 -3.42 4.92 -2.81
CA ILE A 118 -2.41 4.68 -1.79
C ILE A 118 -1.05 5.01 -2.39
N VAL A 119 -0.32 5.96 -1.77
CA VAL A 119 0.98 6.43 -2.26
C VAL A 119 2.05 6.22 -1.20
N ILE A 120 3.02 5.37 -1.51
CA ILE A 120 4.17 5.08 -0.65
C ILE A 120 5.41 5.75 -1.27
N GLY A 121 6.10 6.57 -0.52
CA GLY A 121 7.35 7.19 -0.95
C GLY A 121 8.50 6.19 -1.10
N SER A 122 9.72 6.69 -1.26
CA SER A 122 10.93 5.86 -1.36
C SER A 122 11.55 5.60 0.02
N ASP A 123 12.35 4.53 0.16
CA ASP A 123 13.00 4.13 1.43
C ASP A 123 12.02 3.90 2.58
N VAL A 124 10.79 3.46 2.28
CA VAL A 124 9.77 3.17 3.30
C VAL A 124 9.90 1.72 3.77
N TRP A 125 9.84 1.53 5.08
CA TRP A 125 9.74 0.21 5.68
C TRP A 125 8.32 -0.03 6.20
N ILE A 126 7.63 -1.03 5.63
CA ILE A 126 6.32 -1.50 6.09
C ILE A 126 6.51 -2.80 6.84
N GLY A 127 6.21 -2.77 8.13
CA GLY A 127 6.40 -3.88 9.06
C GLY A 127 5.40 -5.04 8.85
N TYR A 128 5.70 -6.15 9.49
CA TYR A 128 4.92 -7.38 9.45
C TYR A 128 3.43 -7.15 9.75
N GLU A 129 2.55 -7.66 8.88
CA GLU A 129 1.08 -7.57 9.00
C GLU A 129 0.54 -6.14 9.18
N ALA A 130 1.27 -5.11 8.77
CA ALA A 130 0.74 -3.75 8.78
C ALA A 130 -0.38 -3.60 7.74
N VAL A 131 -1.35 -2.72 8.02
CA VAL A 131 -2.49 -2.44 7.15
C VAL A 131 -2.49 -0.97 6.76
N ILE A 132 -2.52 -0.70 5.46
CA ILE A 132 -2.58 0.66 4.89
C ILE A 132 -3.96 0.84 4.27
N LEU A 133 -4.68 1.87 4.70
CA LEU A 133 -6.03 2.16 4.19
C LEU A 133 -6.01 3.05 2.95
N SER A 134 -7.11 3.03 2.19
CA SER A 134 -7.28 3.84 0.98
C SER A 134 -7.08 5.34 1.22
N GLY A 135 -6.49 6.03 0.25
CA GLY A 135 -6.22 7.46 0.29
C GLY A 135 -4.99 7.87 1.10
N VAL A 136 -4.30 6.93 1.74
CA VAL A 136 -3.13 7.23 2.59
C VAL A 136 -1.89 7.52 1.77
N ARG A 137 -1.15 8.56 2.18
CA ARG A 137 0.18 8.89 1.68
C ARG A 137 1.22 8.65 2.77
N ILE A 138 2.25 7.87 2.47
CA ILE A 138 3.38 7.61 3.37
C ILE A 138 4.62 8.27 2.77
N GLY A 139 5.19 9.24 3.49
CA GLY A 139 6.36 9.99 3.04
C GLY A 139 7.63 9.16 3.02
N ASP A 140 8.63 9.65 2.29
CA ASP A 140 9.92 8.98 2.13
C ASP A 140 10.58 8.67 3.46
N GLY A 141 11.24 7.53 3.52
CA GLY A 141 11.97 7.12 4.69
C GLY A 141 11.12 6.85 5.93
N ALA A 142 9.78 6.80 5.81
CA ALA A 142 8.92 6.48 6.93
C ALA A 142 9.03 4.99 7.33
N ILE A 143 8.67 4.69 8.56
CA ILE A 143 8.59 3.32 9.08
C ILE A 143 7.19 3.09 9.66
N VAL A 144 6.54 2.07 9.16
CA VAL A 144 5.27 1.56 9.71
C VAL A 144 5.58 0.33 10.55
N ALA A 145 5.29 0.40 11.84
CA ALA A 145 5.55 -0.71 12.76
C ALA A 145 4.68 -1.93 12.43
N ALA A 146 5.12 -3.11 12.86
CA ALA A 146 4.36 -4.34 12.70
C ALA A 146 2.94 -4.21 13.27
N ARG A 147 1.95 -4.75 12.54
CA ARG A 147 0.52 -4.75 12.89
C ARG A 147 -0.10 -3.36 13.09
N ALA A 148 0.55 -2.31 12.62
CA ALA A 148 -0.04 -0.97 12.64
C ALA A 148 -1.15 -0.86 11.58
N VAL A 149 -2.21 -0.10 11.89
CA VAL A 149 -3.27 0.26 10.92
C VAL A 149 -3.15 1.73 10.59
N VAL A 150 -2.62 2.03 9.40
CA VAL A 150 -2.39 3.41 8.94
C VAL A 150 -3.66 3.92 8.25
N ALA A 151 -4.34 4.85 8.92
CA ALA A 151 -5.63 5.42 8.48
C ALA A 151 -5.52 6.91 8.08
N GLY A 152 -4.32 7.47 8.05
CA GLY A 152 -4.04 8.85 7.65
C GLY A 152 -2.59 8.99 7.21
N ASP A 153 -2.27 10.13 6.62
CA ASP A 153 -0.96 10.41 6.06
C ASP A 153 0.17 10.32 7.09
N VAL A 154 1.31 9.85 6.63
CA VAL A 154 2.54 9.73 7.42
C VAL A 154 3.60 10.65 6.84
N GLU A 155 4.08 11.58 7.64
CA GLU A 155 5.14 12.50 7.22
C GLU A 155 6.46 11.77 6.93
N PRO A 156 7.31 12.32 6.06
CA PRO A 156 8.63 11.75 5.77
C PRO A 156 9.44 11.48 7.05
N TYR A 157 10.21 10.40 7.02
CA TYR A 157 11.12 9.97 8.09
C TYR A 157 10.45 9.82 9.47
N THR A 158 9.15 9.56 9.50
CA THR A 158 8.38 9.33 10.72
C THR A 158 8.19 7.84 10.98
N ILE A 159 8.36 7.41 12.23
CA ILE A 159 8.00 6.08 12.69
C ILE A 159 6.59 6.15 13.26
N VAL A 160 5.69 5.34 12.73
CA VAL A 160 4.30 5.23 13.20
C VAL A 160 3.98 3.81 13.67
N GLY A 161 3.04 3.67 14.61
CA GLY A 161 2.61 2.38 15.12
C GLY A 161 1.27 2.44 15.83
N GLY A 162 0.67 1.28 16.07
CA GLY A 162 -0.61 1.12 16.76
C GLY A 162 -1.83 1.07 15.85
N VAL A 163 -3.02 0.99 16.47
CA VAL A 163 -4.34 0.90 15.81
C VAL A 163 -5.28 1.92 16.45
N PRO A 164 -5.61 3.04 15.77
CA PRO A 164 -4.98 3.52 14.54
C PRO A 164 -3.51 3.94 14.77
N ALA A 165 -2.70 3.86 13.72
CA ALA A 165 -1.29 4.24 13.78
C ALA A 165 -1.13 5.72 14.16
N LYS A 166 -0.20 5.98 15.07
CA LYS A 166 0.17 7.33 15.52
C LYS A 166 1.67 7.52 15.43
N PRO A 167 2.16 8.76 15.23
CA PRO A 167 3.58 9.06 15.27
C PRO A 167 4.19 8.65 16.62
N ILE A 168 5.29 7.90 16.55
CA ILE A 168 6.10 7.52 17.72
C ILE A 168 7.26 8.52 17.86
N ARG A 169 8.02 8.72 16.77
CA ARG A 169 9.12 9.69 16.68
C ARG A 169 9.58 9.88 15.23
N LYS A 170 10.37 10.90 14.99
CA LYS A 170 11.15 11.03 13.76
C LYS A 170 12.38 10.11 13.80
N ARG A 171 12.88 9.68 12.63
CA ARG A 171 14.11 8.91 12.48
C ARG A 171 15.35 9.77 12.77
N PHE A 172 15.30 11.01 12.35
CA PHE A 172 16.43 11.96 12.33
C PHE A 172 16.02 13.32 12.90
N THR A 173 17.00 14.21 13.11
CA THR A 173 16.73 15.60 13.49
C THR A 173 16.08 16.36 12.32
N PRO A 174 15.35 17.47 12.58
CA PRO A 174 14.73 18.27 11.52
C PRO A 174 15.74 18.75 10.47
N GLU A 175 16.96 19.13 10.86
CA GLU A 175 18.03 19.57 9.96
C GLU A 175 18.47 18.45 9.01
N THR A 176 18.59 17.23 9.55
CA THR A 176 18.96 16.04 8.76
C THR A 176 17.84 15.70 7.77
N ILE A 177 16.57 15.72 8.20
CA ILE A 177 15.41 15.47 7.34
C ILE A 177 15.39 16.47 6.20
N HIS A 178 15.48 17.76 6.50
CA HIS A 178 15.51 18.82 5.48
C HIS A 178 16.64 18.62 4.45
N ARG A 179 17.83 18.19 4.89
CA ARG A 179 18.94 17.89 3.98
C ARG A 179 18.67 16.70 3.08
N LEU A 180 18.06 15.62 3.62
CA LEU A 180 17.70 14.42 2.85
C LEU A 180 16.62 14.73 1.81
N GLU A 181 15.61 15.51 2.14
CA GLU A 181 14.56 15.93 1.21
C GLU A 181 15.11 16.75 0.04
N ARG A 182 16.15 17.56 0.26
CA ARG A 182 16.82 18.31 -0.81
C ARG A 182 17.65 17.44 -1.77
N LEU A 183 18.11 16.27 -1.34
CA LEU A 183 18.85 15.33 -2.20
C LEU A 183 17.93 14.54 -3.16
N ARG A 184 16.63 14.65 -2.96
CA ARG A 184 15.60 13.99 -3.75
C ARG A 184 15.31 14.68 -5.08
N GLY A 185 15.73 15.93 -5.28
CA GLY A 185 15.51 16.78 -6.47
C GLY A 185 16.34 16.40 -7.68
#